data_5ec7ef4008f8285181a6a6785428fa9f
#
_entry.id   5ec7ef4008f8285181a6a6785428fa9f
#
_cell.length_a   1.000
_cell.length_b   1.000
_cell.length_c   1.000
_cell.angle_alpha   90.00
_cell.angle_beta   90.00
_cell.angle_gamma   90.00
#
_symmetry.space_group_name_H-M   'P 1'
#
loop_
_entity.id
_entity.type
_entity.pdbx_description
1 polymer ?
#
loop_
_entity_poly.entity_id
_entity_poly.type
_entity_poly.pdbx_seq_one_letter_code
_entity_poly.pdbx_strand_id
1 'polypeptide(L)'
;QTVPAHQYDFVVVGGGIAGMCAATSAARLGCKVALVNDRPVLGGNNSSEIRVHLGGIIEMGPNQGLGRMIREFGHERSGNAQPGDYYEDQKKEDFIDAEKNITLYASQRAVAVKMQGDRIASVTIQHIETGEQTELTAPLFSDCTGDATIGYLAGADWAMGREGRDEYGESLAPEQPDSLVMGASIQWYSKDMKKKTSFPHFEYGVRFDAENCEP
;
A
#
# COMPACT_ATOMS: atom_id res chain seq x y z
N GLN A 1 30.46 4.98 -5.50
CA GLN A 1 30.22 3.79 -4.65
C GLN A 1 29.37 2.82 -5.44
N THR A 2 29.77 1.53 -5.49
CA THR A 2 28.94 0.48 -6.07
C THR A 2 27.79 0.17 -5.14
N VAL A 3 26.56 0.22 -5.67
CA VAL A 3 25.36 -0.16 -4.92
C VAL A 3 25.37 -1.67 -4.72
N PRO A 4 25.20 -2.21 -3.50
CA PRO A 4 25.10 -3.65 -3.29
C PRO A 4 23.93 -4.25 -4.08
N ALA A 5 24.17 -5.38 -4.74
CA ALA A 5 23.14 -6.07 -5.52
C ALA A 5 22.77 -7.42 -4.86
N HIS A 6 21.47 -7.67 -4.73
CA HIS A 6 20.93 -8.92 -4.20
C HIS A 6 19.99 -9.58 -5.21
N GLN A 7 20.09 -10.90 -5.30
CA GLN A 7 19.33 -11.69 -6.27
C GLN A 7 18.21 -12.49 -5.59
N TYR A 8 17.03 -12.42 -6.21
CA TYR A 8 15.80 -13.11 -5.82
C TYR A 8 15.15 -13.79 -7.03
N ASP A 9 14.17 -14.64 -6.78
CA ASP A 9 13.32 -15.22 -7.82
C ASP A 9 12.14 -14.26 -8.12
N PHE A 10 11.72 -13.51 -7.11
CA PHE A 10 10.62 -12.56 -7.21
C PHE A 10 10.84 -11.36 -6.29
N VAL A 11 10.64 -10.16 -6.82
CA VAL A 11 10.68 -8.91 -6.05
C VAL A 11 9.29 -8.31 -6.03
N VAL A 12 8.74 -8.12 -4.83
CA VAL A 12 7.44 -7.49 -4.59
C VAL A 12 7.68 -6.12 -3.97
N VAL A 13 7.21 -5.06 -4.60
CA VAL A 13 7.33 -3.70 -4.10
C VAL A 13 5.98 -3.20 -3.64
N GLY A 14 5.89 -2.88 -2.35
CA GLY A 14 4.69 -2.49 -1.64
C GLY A 14 4.26 -3.57 -0.63
N GLY A 15 4.40 -3.28 0.67
CA GLY A 15 4.05 -4.16 1.78
C GLY A 15 2.61 -4.04 2.26
N GLY A 16 1.69 -3.57 1.40
CA GLY A 16 0.26 -3.63 1.63
C GLY A 16 -0.29 -5.06 1.56
N ILE A 17 -1.59 -5.22 1.78
CA ILE A 17 -2.24 -6.56 1.80
C ILE A 17 -1.96 -7.34 0.50
N ALA A 18 -2.02 -6.69 -0.65
CA ALA A 18 -1.73 -7.33 -1.94
C ALA A 18 -0.29 -7.85 -2.02
N GLY A 19 0.68 -7.02 -1.62
CA GLY A 19 2.09 -7.41 -1.63
C GLY A 19 2.42 -8.50 -0.63
N MET A 20 1.85 -8.45 0.58
CA MET A 20 1.99 -9.53 1.56
C MET A 20 1.47 -10.85 1.00
N CYS A 21 0.28 -10.86 0.40
CA CYS A 21 -0.29 -12.05 -0.22
C CYS A 21 0.55 -12.57 -1.39
N ALA A 22 1.03 -11.69 -2.26
CA ALA A 22 1.88 -12.05 -3.39
C ALA A 22 3.21 -12.67 -2.94
N ALA A 23 3.89 -12.01 -2.01
CA ALA A 23 5.17 -12.47 -1.46
C ALA A 23 5.03 -13.82 -0.76
N THR A 24 4.02 -13.97 0.11
CA THR A 24 3.78 -15.23 0.84
C THR A 24 3.41 -16.37 -0.10
N SER A 25 2.57 -16.09 -1.12
CA SER A 25 2.20 -17.12 -2.09
C SER A 25 3.42 -17.65 -2.85
N ALA A 26 4.28 -16.75 -3.32
CA ALA A 26 5.50 -17.15 -4.02
C ALA A 26 6.50 -17.86 -3.08
N ALA A 27 6.67 -17.39 -1.87
CA ALA A 27 7.58 -17.99 -0.88
C ALA A 27 7.16 -19.43 -0.51
N ARG A 28 5.86 -19.67 -0.32
CA ARG A 28 5.30 -21.00 -0.04
C ARG A 28 5.39 -21.96 -1.23
N LEU A 29 5.55 -21.43 -2.45
CA LEU A 29 5.87 -22.22 -3.64
C LEU A 29 7.38 -22.44 -3.84
N GLY A 30 8.21 -21.99 -2.90
CA GLY A 30 9.66 -22.21 -2.90
C GLY A 30 10.50 -21.09 -3.51
N CYS A 31 9.90 -19.99 -3.95
CA CYS A 31 10.64 -18.84 -4.47
C CYS A 31 11.36 -18.08 -3.34
N LYS A 32 12.57 -17.60 -3.64
CA LYS A 32 13.26 -16.61 -2.82
C LYS A 32 12.71 -15.23 -3.15
N VAL A 33 12.07 -14.58 -2.19
CA VAL A 33 11.29 -13.34 -2.39
C VAL A 33 11.90 -12.17 -1.64
N ALA A 34 12.01 -11.01 -2.29
CA ALA A 34 12.17 -9.73 -1.61
C ALA A 34 10.80 -9.05 -1.49
N LEU A 35 10.43 -8.65 -0.29
CA LEU A 35 9.27 -7.78 -0.03
C LEU A 35 9.77 -6.41 0.41
N VAL A 36 9.50 -5.40 -0.39
CA VAL A 36 9.91 -4.02 -0.13
C VAL A 36 8.72 -3.22 0.39
N ASN A 37 8.88 -2.55 1.51
CA ASN A 37 7.85 -1.71 2.11
C ASN A 37 8.41 -0.35 2.49
N ASP A 38 7.82 0.73 2.00
CA ASP A 38 8.26 2.11 2.24
C ASP A 38 7.86 2.65 3.63
N ARG A 39 7.11 1.86 4.40
CA ARG A 39 6.66 2.18 5.75
C ARG A 39 7.32 1.28 6.79
N PRO A 40 7.36 1.71 8.06
CA PRO A 40 7.85 0.86 9.13
C PRO A 40 6.91 -0.31 9.44
N VAL A 41 5.61 -0.18 9.13
CA VAL A 41 4.60 -1.21 9.38
C VAL A 41 4.02 -1.77 8.10
N LEU A 42 3.65 -3.04 8.11
CA LEU A 42 3.00 -3.73 6.99
C LEU A 42 1.48 -3.49 6.97
N GLY A 43 0.85 -3.82 5.84
CA GLY A 43 -0.60 -3.77 5.68
C GLY A 43 -1.13 -2.60 4.84
N GLY A 44 -0.30 -1.60 4.56
CA GLY A 44 -0.68 -0.44 3.74
C GLY A 44 -1.88 0.30 4.34
N ASN A 45 -2.99 0.41 3.61
CA ASN A 45 -4.21 1.04 4.12
C ASN A 45 -4.75 0.36 5.38
N ASN A 46 -4.58 -0.97 5.50
CA ASN A 46 -4.94 -1.73 6.70
C ASN A 46 -3.77 -1.80 7.69
N SER A 47 -3.35 -0.66 8.18
CA SER A 47 -2.29 -0.52 9.18
C SER A 47 -2.68 0.51 10.24
N SER A 48 -1.95 0.56 11.34
CA SER A 48 -2.12 1.59 12.37
C SER A 48 -1.85 3.01 11.87
N GLU A 49 -1.13 3.16 10.75
CA GLU A 49 -0.84 4.45 10.14
C GLU A 49 -2.04 5.01 9.36
N ILE A 50 -2.67 4.19 8.52
CA ILE A 50 -3.74 4.64 7.61
C ILE A 50 -5.14 4.34 8.17
N ARG A 51 -5.29 3.23 8.90
CA ARG A 51 -6.49 2.90 9.70
C ARG A 51 -7.76 2.67 8.89
N VAL A 52 -7.64 1.98 7.77
CA VAL A 52 -8.77 1.49 6.97
C VAL A 52 -8.97 0.00 7.25
N HIS A 53 -10.18 -0.41 7.60
CA HIS A 53 -10.48 -1.82 7.85
C HIS A 53 -10.43 -2.66 6.58
N LEU A 54 -10.15 -3.95 6.73
CA LEU A 54 -10.37 -4.91 5.65
C LEU A 54 -11.87 -5.12 5.48
N GLY A 55 -12.35 -4.85 4.29
CA GLY A 55 -13.75 -4.98 3.93
C GLY A 55 -13.92 -5.75 2.62
N GLY A 56 -15.18 -5.96 2.25
CA GLY A 56 -15.54 -6.66 1.04
C GLY A 56 -16.07 -8.07 1.30
N ILE A 57 -16.64 -8.66 0.26
CA ILE A 57 -17.17 -10.03 0.26
C ILE A 57 -16.21 -10.86 -0.57
N ILE A 58 -15.53 -11.79 0.09
CA ILE A 58 -14.57 -12.70 -0.51
C ILE A 58 -15.13 -14.13 -0.51
N GLU A 59 -14.52 -15.02 -1.28
CA GLU A 59 -14.91 -16.44 -1.37
C GLU A 59 -16.31 -16.67 -1.94
N MET A 60 -16.78 -15.76 -2.78
CA MET A 60 -18.01 -15.93 -3.55
C MET A 60 -17.74 -16.60 -4.91
N GLY A 61 -18.70 -17.38 -5.36
CA GLY A 61 -18.61 -18.05 -6.67
C GLY A 61 -17.54 -19.14 -6.73
N PRO A 62 -16.86 -19.32 -7.89
CA PRO A 62 -15.96 -20.46 -8.11
C PRO A 62 -14.61 -20.35 -7.37
N ASN A 63 -14.24 -19.16 -6.88
CA ASN A 63 -12.93 -18.90 -6.30
C ASN A 63 -12.94 -18.95 -4.75
N GLN A 64 -13.50 -20.02 -4.22
CA GLN A 64 -13.48 -20.26 -2.79
C GLN A 64 -12.04 -20.50 -2.31
N GLY A 65 -11.70 -19.94 -1.17
CA GLY A 65 -10.36 -20.01 -0.59
C GLY A 65 -9.46 -18.81 -0.83
N LEU A 66 -9.90 -17.80 -1.61
CA LEU A 66 -9.16 -16.53 -1.75
C LEU A 66 -8.95 -15.81 -0.40
N GLY A 67 -9.90 -15.92 0.53
CA GLY A 67 -9.79 -15.35 1.86
C GLY A 67 -8.93 -16.13 2.85
N ARG A 68 -8.39 -17.28 2.48
CA ARG A 68 -7.64 -18.14 3.41
C ARG A 68 -6.45 -17.41 4.02
N MET A 69 -5.64 -16.74 3.19
CA MET A 69 -4.47 -16.01 3.62
C MET A 69 -4.83 -14.81 4.49
N ILE A 70 -5.89 -14.08 4.11
CA ILE A 70 -6.43 -12.98 4.92
C ILE A 70 -6.80 -13.45 6.33
N ARG A 71 -7.36 -14.66 6.49
CA ARG A 71 -7.67 -15.22 7.82
C ARG A 71 -6.45 -15.53 8.67
N GLU A 72 -5.28 -15.72 8.07
CA GLU A 72 -4.05 -15.99 8.83
C GLU A 72 -3.53 -14.73 9.52
N PHE A 73 -3.59 -13.57 8.87
CA PHE A 73 -3.07 -12.31 9.39
C PHE A 73 -4.10 -11.20 9.56
N GLY A 74 -5.33 -11.41 9.09
CA GLY A 74 -6.39 -10.43 9.23
C GLY A 74 -6.74 -10.14 10.69
N HIS A 75 -7.18 -8.93 10.96
CA HIS A 75 -7.58 -8.50 12.29
C HIS A 75 -8.98 -9.03 12.65
N GLU A 76 -9.22 -9.23 13.94
CA GLU A 76 -10.52 -9.68 14.46
C GLU A 76 -11.51 -8.53 14.63
N ARG A 77 -11.00 -7.30 14.72
CA ARG A 77 -11.79 -6.08 14.91
C ARG A 77 -11.86 -5.30 13.60
N SER A 78 -12.98 -4.63 13.34
CA SER A 78 -13.18 -3.84 12.13
C SER A 78 -13.59 -2.42 12.43
N GLY A 79 -13.46 -1.55 11.46
CA GLY A 79 -13.83 -0.14 11.51
C GLY A 79 -12.71 0.76 11.03
N ASN A 80 -13.09 1.86 10.37
CA ASN A 80 -12.15 2.90 9.97
C ASN A 80 -11.84 3.83 11.14
N ALA A 81 -10.68 4.45 11.11
CA ALA A 81 -10.23 5.43 12.10
C ALA A 81 -10.30 4.91 13.55
N GLN A 82 -10.11 3.62 13.77
CA GLN A 82 -10.05 3.02 15.10
C GLN A 82 -8.67 3.24 15.74
N PRO A 83 -8.49 3.01 17.05
CA PRO A 83 -7.18 2.98 17.68
C PRO A 83 -6.20 2.07 16.93
N GLY A 84 -4.91 2.42 16.91
CA GLY A 84 -3.90 1.70 16.12
C GLY A 84 -3.82 0.20 16.40
N ASP A 85 -4.05 -0.21 17.65
CA ASP A 85 -4.06 -1.61 18.09
C ASP A 85 -5.17 -2.47 17.43
N TYR A 86 -6.20 -1.83 16.86
CA TYR A 86 -7.24 -2.52 16.08
C TYR A 86 -6.71 -3.14 14.80
N TYR A 87 -5.59 -2.62 14.27
CA TYR A 87 -5.04 -3.06 12.98
C TYR A 87 -3.98 -4.14 13.13
N GLU A 88 -3.62 -4.51 14.37
CA GLU A 88 -2.76 -5.66 14.69
C GLU A 88 -1.53 -5.75 13.79
N ASP A 89 -0.77 -4.65 13.66
CA ASP A 89 0.41 -4.58 12.78
C ASP A 89 1.42 -5.68 13.09
N GLN A 90 1.62 -6.01 14.38
CA GLN A 90 2.51 -7.09 14.81
C GLN A 90 2.11 -8.45 14.23
N LYS A 91 0.80 -8.74 14.12
CA LYS A 91 0.32 -10.00 13.54
C LYS A 91 0.69 -10.13 12.06
N LYS A 92 0.72 -9.02 11.33
CA LYS A 92 1.17 -8.99 9.94
C LYS A 92 2.68 -9.16 9.81
N GLU A 93 3.42 -8.54 10.73
CA GLU A 93 4.86 -8.71 10.83
C GLU A 93 5.23 -10.16 11.12
N ASP A 94 4.63 -10.75 12.16
CA ASP A 94 4.82 -12.16 12.53
C ASP A 94 4.46 -13.10 11.38
N PHE A 95 3.41 -12.78 10.61
CA PHE A 95 2.99 -13.55 9.44
C PHE A 95 4.06 -13.56 8.35
N ILE A 96 4.68 -12.42 8.06
CA ILE A 96 5.76 -12.34 7.07
C ILE A 96 7.06 -12.96 7.61
N ASP A 97 7.40 -12.73 8.86
CA ASP A 97 8.61 -13.25 9.48
C ASP A 97 8.61 -14.79 9.60
N ALA A 98 7.43 -15.41 9.67
CA ALA A 98 7.29 -16.86 9.63
C ALA A 98 7.71 -17.48 8.28
N GLU A 99 7.74 -16.71 7.20
CA GLU A 99 8.06 -17.18 5.85
C GLU A 99 9.57 -17.07 5.57
N LYS A 100 10.31 -18.15 5.77
CA LYS A 100 11.79 -18.19 5.66
C LYS A 100 12.35 -17.77 4.30
N ASN A 101 11.54 -17.85 3.26
CA ASN A 101 11.93 -17.51 1.89
C ASN A 101 11.66 -16.03 1.57
N ILE A 102 11.14 -15.23 2.51
CA ILE A 102 10.94 -13.80 2.34
C ILE A 102 12.07 -13.03 3.05
N THR A 103 12.67 -12.08 2.33
CA THR A 103 13.49 -11.02 2.92
C THR A 103 12.67 -9.74 2.91
N LEU A 104 12.32 -9.23 4.09
CA LEU A 104 11.62 -7.96 4.24
C LEU A 104 12.61 -6.79 4.23
N TYR A 105 12.36 -5.83 3.37
CA TYR A 105 13.03 -4.52 3.30
C TYR A 105 12.05 -3.44 3.79
N ALA A 106 11.92 -3.31 5.11
CA ALA A 106 11.09 -2.29 5.74
C ALA A 106 11.74 -0.89 5.65
N SER A 107 10.93 0.15 5.63
CA SER A 107 11.37 1.56 5.51
C SER A 107 12.24 1.80 4.26
N GLN A 108 11.95 1.10 3.17
CA GLN A 108 12.66 1.25 1.92
C GLN A 108 11.68 1.41 0.76
N ARG A 109 11.94 2.37 -0.10
CA ARG A 109 11.11 2.62 -1.28
C ARG A 109 11.90 2.43 -2.57
N ALA A 110 11.22 2.01 -3.62
CA ALA A 110 11.80 1.98 -4.95
C ALA A 110 12.02 3.40 -5.48
N VAL A 111 13.22 3.66 -5.98
CA VAL A 111 13.63 4.99 -6.50
C VAL A 111 14.08 4.95 -7.94
N ALA A 112 14.44 3.76 -8.46
CA ALA A 112 14.82 3.60 -9.86
C ALA A 112 14.54 2.18 -10.34
N VAL A 113 14.30 2.07 -11.64
CA VAL A 113 14.14 0.80 -12.36
C VAL A 113 15.14 0.77 -13.52
N LYS A 114 15.83 -0.35 -13.69
CA LYS A 114 16.69 -0.58 -14.83
C LYS A 114 16.03 -1.58 -15.77
N MET A 115 15.84 -1.14 -17.00
CA MET A 115 15.25 -1.96 -18.05
C MET A 115 16.32 -2.70 -18.86
N GLN A 116 15.97 -3.90 -19.32
CA GLN A 116 16.70 -4.65 -20.34
C GLN A 116 15.71 -5.05 -21.45
N GLY A 117 15.67 -4.24 -22.50
CA GLY A 117 14.62 -4.33 -23.51
C GLY A 117 13.27 -3.96 -22.88
N ASP A 118 12.29 -4.84 -23.01
CA ASP A 118 10.93 -4.73 -22.47
C ASP A 118 10.74 -5.32 -21.06
N ARG A 119 11.84 -5.73 -20.41
CA ARG A 119 11.82 -6.34 -19.09
C ARG A 119 12.55 -5.51 -18.06
N ILE A 120 12.06 -5.53 -16.83
CA ILE A 120 12.78 -4.99 -15.69
C ILE A 120 13.93 -5.93 -15.35
N ALA A 121 15.17 -5.40 -15.34
CA ALA A 121 16.37 -6.13 -14.95
C ALA A 121 16.63 -5.98 -13.44
N SER A 122 16.42 -4.79 -12.90
CA SER A 122 16.58 -4.52 -11.47
C SER A 122 15.74 -3.34 -11.00
N VAL A 123 15.51 -3.31 -9.68
CA VAL A 123 14.90 -2.18 -8.97
C VAL A 123 15.90 -1.70 -7.93
N THR A 124 16.18 -0.41 -7.89
CA THR A 124 16.94 0.21 -6.81
C THR A 124 15.98 0.69 -5.73
N ILE A 125 16.19 0.19 -4.52
CA ILE A 125 15.48 0.64 -3.32
C ILE A 125 16.38 1.54 -2.49
N GLN A 126 15.77 2.45 -1.74
CA GLN A 126 16.46 3.40 -0.88
C GLN A 126 15.81 3.45 0.50
N HIS A 127 16.62 3.31 1.53
CA HIS A 127 16.15 3.48 2.90
C HIS A 127 15.71 4.92 3.13
N ILE A 128 14.50 5.11 3.65
CA ILE A 128 13.84 6.43 3.72
C ILE A 128 14.52 7.40 4.67
N GLU A 129 15.22 6.91 5.71
CA GLU A 129 15.90 7.75 6.70
C GLU A 129 17.38 7.93 6.38
N THR A 130 18.08 6.86 6.01
CA THR A 130 19.55 6.90 5.82
C THR A 130 19.94 7.28 4.41
N GLY A 131 19.06 7.09 3.42
CA GLY A 131 19.37 7.28 2.01
C GLY A 131 20.23 6.16 1.40
N GLU A 132 20.56 5.13 2.16
CA GLU A 132 21.31 3.97 1.67
C GLU A 132 20.54 3.24 0.57
N GLN A 133 21.22 2.90 -0.50
CA GLN A 133 20.63 2.25 -1.67
C GLN A 133 21.04 0.79 -1.79
N THR A 134 20.12 -0.04 -2.26
CA THR A 134 20.34 -1.45 -2.57
C THR A 134 19.68 -1.77 -3.92
N GLU A 135 20.36 -2.53 -4.77
CA GLU A 135 19.83 -3.02 -6.04
C GLU A 135 19.26 -4.43 -5.87
N LEU A 136 18.02 -4.64 -6.28
CA LEU A 136 17.35 -5.93 -6.26
C LEU A 136 17.18 -6.44 -7.70
N THR A 137 17.67 -7.66 -7.97
CA THR A 137 17.54 -8.31 -9.27
C THR A 137 16.67 -9.54 -9.17
N ALA A 138 15.81 -9.76 -10.16
CA ALA A 138 14.95 -10.94 -10.26
C ALA A 138 14.45 -11.13 -11.69
N PRO A 139 13.99 -12.32 -12.07
CA PRO A 139 13.28 -12.52 -13.33
C PRO A 139 11.87 -11.94 -13.33
N LEU A 140 11.25 -11.74 -12.14
CA LEU A 140 9.89 -11.23 -11.99
C LEU A 140 9.81 -10.13 -10.93
N PHE A 141 9.00 -9.13 -11.21
CA PHE A 141 8.69 -8.01 -10.31
C PHE A 141 7.18 -7.82 -10.22
N SER A 142 6.69 -7.43 -9.05
CA SER A 142 5.29 -7.04 -8.83
C SER A 142 5.24 -5.64 -8.25
N ASP A 143 4.43 -4.80 -8.87
CA ASP A 143 4.07 -3.49 -8.34
C ASP A 143 2.83 -3.60 -7.46
N CYS A 144 3.03 -3.48 -6.15
CA CYS A 144 1.98 -3.47 -5.14
C CYS A 144 2.00 -2.15 -4.34
N THR A 145 2.58 -1.09 -4.93
CA THR A 145 2.79 0.21 -4.26
C THR A 145 1.51 0.98 -4.03
N GLY A 146 0.44 0.66 -4.75
CA GLY A 146 -0.81 1.43 -4.76
C GLY A 146 -0.79 2.63 -5.70
N ASP A 147 0.39 3.11 -6.07
CA ASP A 147 0.61 4.28 -6.92
C ASP A 147 1.27 3.92 -8.26
N ALA A 148 1.35 2.63 -8.60
CA ALA A 148 2.01 2.11 -9.81
C ALA A 148 3.47 2.61 -9.98
N THR A 149 4.20 2.74 -8.87
CA THR A 149 5.55 3.34 -8.85
C THR A 149 6.53 2.60 -9.75
N ILE A 150 6.51 1.27 -9.75
CA ILE A 150 7.40 0.46 -10.57
C ILE A 150 7.02 0.56 -12.05
N GLY A 151 5.72 0.49 -12.35
CA GLY A 151 5.21 0.67 -13.70
C GLY A 151 5.60 2.02 -14.29
N TYR A 152 5.41 3.09 -13.52
CA TYR A 152 5.81 4.44 -13.90
C TYR A 152 7.31 4.57 -14.16
N LEU A 153 8.15 4.09 -13.22
CA LEU A 153 9.61 4.13 -13.36
C LEU A 153 10.13 3.24 -14.50
N ALA A 154 9.41 2.19 -14.86
CA ALA A 154 9.71 1.32 -15.98
C ALA A 154 9.27 1.91 -17.33
N GLY A 155 8.53 3.01 -17.34
CA GLY A 155 8.01 3.64 -18.56
C GLY A 155 6.78 2.94 -19.15
N ALA A 156 6.03 2.21 -18.34
CA ALA A 156 4.75 1.64 -18.76
C ALA A 156 3.71 2.75 -19.00
N ASP A 157 2.76 2.47 -19.88
CA ASP A 157 1.62 3.36 -20.07
C ASP A 157 0.80 3.45 -18.78
N TRP A 158 0.35 4.65 -18.45
CA TRP A 158 -0.43 4.90 -17.26
C TRP A 158 -1.53 5.92 -17.50
N ALA A 159 -2.60 5.83 -16.73
CA ALA A 159 -3.68 6.80 -16.71
C ALA A 159 -4.00 7.24 -15.29
N MET A 160 -4.51 8.45 -15.13
CA MET A 160 -4.96 9.01 -13.87
C MET A 160 -6.27 9.78 -14.10
N GLY A 161 -7.15 9.72 -13.10
CA GLY A 161 -8.47 10.34 -13.21
C GLY A 161 -9.54 9.29 -13.53
N ARG A 162 -10.63 9.75 -14.16
CA ARG A 162 -11.74 8.88 -14.53
C ARG A 162 -11.84 8.79 -16.06
N GLU A 163 -12.06 7.59 -16.56
CA GLU A 163 -12.31 7.33 -17.96
C GLU A 163 -13.68 7.88 -18.37
N GLY A 164 -13.81 8.27 -19.65
CA GLY A 164 -15.10 8.65 -20.22
C GLY A 164 -15.99 7.43 -20.43
N ARG A 165 -17.32 7.65 -20.43
CA ARG A 165 -18.31 6.58 -20.61
C ARG A 165 -18.12 5.79 -21.92
N ASP A 166 -17.66 6.46 -22.95
CA ASP A 166 -17.49 5.84 -24.27
C ASP A 166 -16.33 4.84 -24.33
N GLU A 167 -15.41 4.88 -23.36
CA GLU A 167 -14.23 4.01 -23.37
C GLU A 167 -14.58 2.55 -23.01
N TYR A 168 -15.37 2.35 -21.94
CA TYR A 168 -15.74 1.02 -21.46
C TYR A 168 -17.25 0.80 -21.31
N GLY A 169 -18.09 1.80 -21.65
CA GLY A 169 -19.55 1.69 -21.55
C GLY A 169 -20.11 1.64 -20.13
N GLU A 170 -19.37 2.11 -19.15
CA GLU A 170 -19.78 2.06 -17.74
C GLU A 170 -20.83 3.12 -17.43
N SER A 171 -21.96 2.71 -16.83
CA SER A 171 -23.11 3.59 -16.58
C SER A 171 -22.84 4.73 -15.60
N LEU A 172 -21.87 4.55 -14.70
CA LEU A 172 -21.49 5.55 -13.69
C LEU A 172 -20.27 6.40 -14.11
N ALA A 173 -19.66 6.10 -15.23
CA ALA A 173 -18.57 6.90 -15.76
C ALA A 173 -19.07 8.29 -16.21
N PRO A 174 -18.26 9.34 -16.08
CA PRO A 174 -18.59 10.67 -16.61
C PRO A 174 -18.73 10.60 -18.14
N GLU A 175 -19.42 11.57 -18.74
CA GLU A 175 -19.55 11.63 -20.22
C GLU A 175 -18.19 11.82 -20.90
N GLN A 176 -17.33 12.64 -20.30
CA GLN A 176 -15.97 12.88 -20.77
C GLN A 176 -14.96 12.50 -19.69
N PRO A 177 -13.75 12.02 -20.05
CA PRO A 177 -12.71 11.75 -19.08
C PRO A 177 -12.31 13.02 -18.33
N ASP A 178 -11.90 12.87 -17.07
CA ASP A 178 -11.42 13.97 -16.25
C ASP A 178 -10.20 13.55 -15.41
N SER A 179 -9.61 14.51 -14.69
CA SER A 179 -8.45 14.29 -13.83
C SER A 179 -8.80 14.08 -12.34
N LEU A 180 -10.07 13.83 -12.03
CA LEU A 180 -10.50 13.67 -10.64
C LEU A 180 -10.01 12.33 -10.07
N VAL A 181 -9.40 12.40 -8.91
CA VAL A 181 -8.95 11.26 -8.12
C VAL A 181 -9.61 11.27 -6.74
N MET A 182 -9.43 10.19 -5.97
CA MET A 182 -9.88 10.15 -4.59
C MET A 182 -9.28 11.31 -3.80
N GLY A 183 -10.12 12.01 -3.04
CA GLY A 183 -9.67 13.10 -2.18
C GLY A 183 -8.77 12.62 -1.05
N ALA A 184 -7.84 13.49 -0.62
CA ALA A 184 -7.09 13.26 0.59
C ALA A 184 -8.01 13.30 1.82
N SER A 185 -7.85 12.35 2.73
CA SER A 185 -8.64 12.27 3.96
C SER A 185 -7.74 12.33 5.17
N ILE A 186 -8.12 13.15 6.15
CA ILE A 186 -7.49 13.18 7.47
C ILE A 186 -8.46 12.56 8.46
N GLN A 187 -8.00 11.57 9.21
CA GLN A 187 -8.78 10.91 10.24
C GLN A 187 -8.34 11.41 11.62
N TRP A 188 -9.30 11.66 12.50
CA TRP A 188 -9.02 12.05 13.87
C TRP A 188 -10.00 11.39 14.85
N TYR A 189 -9.60 11.35 16.12
CA TYR A 189 -10.47 10.92 17.20
C TYR A 189 -10.99 12.11 17.96
N SER A 190 -12.27 12.04 18.32
CA SER A 190 -12.89 12.93 19.28
C SER A 190 -13.41 12.14 20.48
N LYS A 191 -13.34 12.73 21.66
CA LYS A 191 -13.87 12.16 22.89
C LYS A 191 -14.85 13.12 23.51
N ASP A 192 -16.06 12.64 23.80
CA ASP A 192 -16.99 13.41 24.62
C ASP A 192 -16.49 13.48 26.06
N MET A 193 -16.05 14.66 26.48
CA MET A 193 -15.51 14.89 27.81
C MET A 193 -16.58 15.02 28.89
N LYS A 194 -17.88 14.97 28.54
CA LYS A 194 -19.04 15.17 29.44
C LYS A 194 -19.00 16.51 30.22
N LYS A 195 -18.24 17.48 29.74
CA LYS A 195 -18.13 18.83 30.31
C LYS A 195 -17.79 19.82 29.20
N LYS A 196 -18.08 21.10 29.44
CA LYS A 196 -17.68 22.16 28.51
C LYS A 196 -16.16 22.22 28.45
N THR A 197 -15.61 22.10 27.27
CA THR A 197 -14.19 22.17 26.96
C THR A 197 -13.96 23.13 25.80
N SER A 198 -12.80 23.79 25.78
CA SER A 198 -12.37 24.56 24.63
C SER A 198 -11.77 23.62 23.58
N PHE A 199 -12.02 23.88 22.32
CA PHE A 199 -11.28 23.24 21.23
C PHE A 199 -9.81 23.68 21.29
N PRO A 200 -8.85 22.76 21.24
CA PRO A 200 -7.44 23.13 21.28
C PRO A 200 -7.10 24.00 20.08
N HIS A 201 -6.32 25.05 20.32
CA HIS A 201 -5.80 25.88 19.24
C HIS A 201 -4.79 25.06 18.43
N PHE A 202 -5.01 24.99 17.12
CA PHE A 202 -4.08 24.36 16.18
C PHE A 202 -3.44 25.44 15.31
N GLU A 203 -2.16 25.68 15.53
CA GLU A 203 -1.42 26.81 14.95
C GLU A 203 -1.40 26.79 13.41
N TYR A 204 -1.36 25.57 12.83
CA TYR A 204 -1.31 25.39 11.38
C TYR A 204 -2.71 25.21 10.74
N GLY A 205 -3.75 25.28 11.52
CA GLY A 205 -5.14 25.14 11.03
C GLY A 205 -5.60 26.40 10.30
N VAL A 206 -6.28 26.18 9.17
CA VAL A 206 -7.00 27.28 8.50
C VAL A 206 -8.18 27.66 9.38
N ARG A 207 -8.34 28.95 9.64
CA ARG A 207 -9.50 29.47 10.36
C ARG A 207 -10.66 29.61 9.40
N PHE A 208 -11.76 28.96 9.74
CA PHE A 208 -13.03 29.15 9.08
C PHE A 208 -13.96 29.93 10.00
N ASP A 209 -14.63 30.91 9.49
CA ASP A 209 -15.75 31.59 10.12
C ASP A 209 -17.04 31.34 9.32
N ALA A 210 -18.16 31.83 9.83
CA ALA A 210 -19.45 31.62 9.17
C ALA A 210 -19.55 32.24 7.76
N GLU A 211 -18.69 33.23 7.46
CA GLU A 211 -18.68 33.92 6.16
C GLU A 211 -17.81 33.15 5.13
N ASN A 212 -16.85 32.34 5.62
CA ASN A 212 -15.93 31.56 4.78
C ASN A 212 -16.35 30.08 4.65
N CYS A 213 -17.41 29.65 5.33
CA CYS A 213 -17.99 28.31 5.22
C CYS A 213 -19.14 28.32 4.22
N GLU A 214 -18.85 28.39 2.93
CA GLU A 214 -19.83 28.06 1.93
C GLU A 214 -19.86 26.53 1.72
N PRO A 215 -21.10 25.93 1.61
CA PRO A 215 -21.24 24.49 1.37
C PRO A 215 -20.80 24.06 -0.04
#